data_6e352b19ba9cd95b261896867a704d32
#
_entry.id   6e352b19ba9cd95b261896867a704d32
#
_cell.length_a   1.000
_cell.length_b   1.000
_cell.length_c   1.000
_cell.angle_alpha   90.00
_cell.angle_beta   90.00
_cell.angle_gamma   90.00
#
_symmetry.space_group_name_H-M   'P 1'
#
loop_
_entity.id
_entity.type
_entity.pdbx_description
1 polymer ?
#
loop_
_entity_poly.entity_id
_entity_poly.type
_entity_poly.pdbx_seq_one_letter_code
_entity_poly.pdbx_strand_id
1 'polypeptide(L)'
;MVEYAWPEALRPSRLTFYLQHNTTRFVSPVTRATQVLRREGARWVAEASFDPLSPARAGLLEGLLAALAGSLNTVRIWDWRREFRTGDPRVQGDVPSGPFSYSDATIFTDGTGFVVGSGNPALAAGAPRGALAIQTGGWWPNGVAVGAGDLIGLAGRLYIATEKVTASGAGTATIPIAPPLREALLINQPLVLTKPTVAMRLVSDDEAANPTRPGRFTAITIRLEEAL
;
A
#
# COMPACT_ATOMS: atom_id res chain seq x y z
N MET A 1 -21.08 -1.56 -7.61
CA MET A 1 -19.66 -1.91 -7.47
C MET A 1 -19.48 -2.43 -6.06
N VAL A 2 -18.93 -3.62 -5.90
CA VAL A 2 -18.64 -4.25 -4.60
C VAL A 2 -17.12 -4.30 -4.44
N GLU A 3 -16.65 -4.07 -3.20
CA GLU A 3 -15.23 -4.18 -2.86
C GLU A 3 -15.01 -5.46 -2.06
N TYR A 4 -14.08 -6.29 -2.52
CA TYR A 4 -13.70 -7.55 -1.89
C TYR A 4 -12.35 -7.42 -1.18
N ALA A 5 -12.18 -8.18 -0.10
CA ALA A 5 -10.86 -8.36 0.51
C ALA A 5 -10.11 -9.47 -0.22
N TRP A 6 -8.79 -9.32 -0.38
CA TRP A 6 -7.95 -10.40 -0.91
C TRP A 6 -7.85 -11.53 0.11
N PRO A 7 -8.08 -12.80 -0.27
CA PRO A 7 -7.92 -13.93 0.64
C PRO A 7 -6.45 -14.09 1.08
N GLU A 8 -6.18 -14.08 2.38
CA GLU A 8 -4.80 -14.20 2.91
C GLU A 8 -4.10 -15.50 2.52
N ALA A 9 -4.86 -16.58 2.28
CA ALA A 9 -4.34 -17.85 1.82
C ALA A 9 -3.77 -17.82 0.40
N LEU A 10 -4.11 -16.79 -0.40
CA LEU A 10 -3.66 -16.61 -1.77
C LEU A 10 -2.48 -15.62 -1.81
N ARG A 11 -1.28 -16.12 -1.57
CA ARG A 11 -0.05 -15.35 -1.76
C ARG A 11 0.53 -15.66 -3.14
N PRO A 12 0.81 -14.64 -3.97
CA PRO A 12 1.47 -14.83 -5.25
C PRO A 12 2.92 -15.31 -5.05
N SER A 13 3.40 -16.15 -5.93
CA SER A 13 4.81 -16.60 -5.97
C SER A 13 5.71 -15.52 -6.54
N ARG A 14 5.17 -14.69 -7.44
CA ARG A 14 5.85 -13.53 -8.02
C ARG A 14 4.88 -12.37 -8.06
N LEU A 15 5.36 -11.18 -7.66
CA LEU A 15 4.60 -9.94 -7.70
C LEU A 15 5.42 -8.84 -8.35
N THR A 16 4.87 -8.24 -9.38
CA THR A 16 5.28 -6.94 -9.88
C THR A 16 4.27 -5.91 -9.37
N PHE A 17 4.73 -4.92 -8.61
CA PHE A 17 3.87 -3.88 -8.04
C PHE A 17 4.58 -2.54 -8.19
N TYR A 18 3.99 -1.61 -8.93
CA TYR A 18 4.64 -0.33 -9.23
C TYR A 18 3.62 0.78 -9.50
N LEU A 19 4.09 2.01 -9.36
CA LEU A 19 3.33 3.21 -9.72
C LEU A 19 3.57 3.53 -11.19
N GLN A 20 2.54 3.39 -12.01
CA GLN A 20 2.54 3.79 -13.40
C GLN A 20 2.27 5.29 -13.51
N HIS A 21 3.24 6.03 -14.01
CA HIS A 21 3.11 7.47 -14.24
C HIS A 21 2.37 7.76 -15.55
N ASN A 22 1.66 8.89 -15.58
CA ASN A 22 1.01 9.41 -16.78
C ASN A 22 1.77 10.64 -17.26
N THR A 23 2.74 10.44 -18.16
CA THR A 23 3.56 11.52 -18.72
C THR A 23 3.49 11.50 -20.25
N THR A 24 3.44 12.67 -20.85
CA THR A 24 3.52 12.83 -22.32
C THR A 24 4.84 13.50 -22.65
N ARG A 25 5.59 12.89 -23.56
CA ARG A 25 6.86 13.40 -24.04
C ARG A 25 6.70 13.97 -25.44
N PHE A 26 7.15 15.21 -25.61
CA PHE A 26 7.24 15.90 -26.91
C PHE A 26 8.70 16.08 -27.27
N VAL A 27 9.07 15.68 -28.47
CA VAL A 27 10.44 15.85 -29.00
C VAL A 27 10.38 16.74 -30.23
N SER A 28 11.12 17.86 -30.23
CA SER A 28 11.24 18.71 -31.38
C SER A 28 11.98 17.97 -32.51
N PRO A 29 11.40 17.87 -33.72
CA PRO A 29 12.06 17.22 -34.85
C PRO A 29 13.32 17.98 -35.34
N VAL A 30 13.40 19.29 -35.07
CA VAL A 30 14.51 20.16 -35.54
C VAL A 30 15.65 20.20 -34.53
N THR A 31 15.34 20.49 -33.26
CA THR A 31 16.35 20.72 -32.22
C THR A 31 16.59 19.50 -31.34
N ARG A 32 15.74 18.45 -31.46
CA ARG A 32 15.69 17.30 -30.57
C ARG A 32 15.45 17.65 -29.07
N ALA A 33 15.12 18.92 -28.81
CA ALA A 33 14.74 19.33 -27.47
C ALA A 33 13.50 18.53 -26.99
N THR A 34 13.55 18.06 -25.75
CA THR A 34 12.50 17.24 -25.17
C THR A 34 11.73 18.05 -24.13
N GLN A 35 10.40 18.11 -24.28
CA GLN A 35 9.50 18.57 -23.25
C GLN A 35 8.74 17.38 -22.68
N VAL A 36 8.62 17.32 -21.34
CA VAL A 36 7.85 16.29 -20.66
C VAL A 36 6.74 16.97 -19.87
N LEU A 37 5.51 16.59 -20.19
CA LEU A 37 4.33 17.05 -19.48
C LEU A 37 3.83 15.92 -18.57
N ARG A 38 3.74 16.22 -17.28
CA ARG A 38 3.07 15.34 -16.31
C ARG A 38 1.56 15.55 -16.39
N ARG A 39 0.82 14.47 -16.54
CA ARG A 39 -0.64 14.45 -16.46
C ARG A 39 -1.10 13.81 -15.16
N GLU A 40 -2.29 14.15 -14.72
CA GLU A 40 -2.96 13.41 -13.65
C GLU A 40 -3.29 11.99 -14.11
N GLY A 41 -3.57 11.08 -13.15
CA GLY A 41 -3.93 9.69 -13.46
C GLY A 41 -2.76 8.70 -13.34
N ALA A 42 -1.68 9.05 -12.61
CA ALA A 42 -0.73 8.04 -12.17
C ALA A 42 -1.47 7.00 -11.31
N ARG A 43 -1.25 5.71 -11.52
CA ARG A 43 -2.00 4.63 -10.87
C ARG A 43 -1.08 3.48 -10.46
N TRP A 44 -1.47 2.76 -9.43
CA TRP A 44 -0.82 1.53 -9.06
C TRP A 44 -1.20 0.41 -10.01
N VAL A 45 -0.22 -0.38 -10.39
CA VAL A 45 -0.40 -1.57 -11.24
C VAL A 45 0.23 -2.75 -10.53
N ALA A 46 -0.47 -3.86 -10.54
CA ALA A 46 0.01 -5.13 -9.98
C ALA A 46 -0.08 -6.23 -11.03
N GLU A 47 0.95 -7.06 -11.09
CA GLU A 47 0.93 -8.33 -11.82
C GLU A 47 1.31 -9.42 -10.83
N ALA A 48 0.35 -10.28 -10.53
CA ALA A 48 0.49 -11.35 -9.56
C ALA A 48 0.51 -12.71 -10.28
N SER A 49 1.62 -13.44 -10.16
CA SER A 49 1.76 -14.77 -10.71
C SER A 49 1.70 -15.80 -9.59
N PHE A 50 0.99 -16.87 -9.84
CA PHE A 50 0.83 -17.99 -8.93
C PHE A 50 1.46 -19.22 -9.55
N ASP A 51 2.29 -19.92 -8.80
CA ASP A 51 2.72 -21.27 -9.13
C ASP A 51 1.50 -22.21 -9.11
N PRO A 52 1.63 -23.45 -9.63
CA PRO A 52 0.54 -24.39 -9.59
C PRO A 52 -0.08 -24.48 -8.19
N LEU A 53 -1.32 -24.08 -8.08
CA LEU A 53 -2.05 -24.02 -6.82
C LEU A 53 -2.63 -25.39 -6.48
N SER A 54 -2.78 -25.67 -5.17
CA SER A 54 -3.58 -26.82 -4.74
C SER A 54 -5.07 -26.61 -5.13
N PRO A 55 -5.88 -27.68 -5.25
CA PRO A 55 -7.28 -27.57 -5.65
C PRO A 55 -8.08 -26.54 -4.83
N ALA A 56 -7.87 -26.52 -3.52
CA ALA A 56 -8.56 -25.60 -2.63
C ALA A 56 -8.17 -24.12 -2.88
N ARG A 57 -6.87 -23.85 -3.12
CA ARG A 57 -6.39 -22.48 -3.43
C ARG A 57 -6.81 -22.06 -4.83
N ALA A 58 -6.80 -22.99 -5.80
CA ALA A 58 -7.28 -22.70 -7.14
C ALA A 58 -8.77 -22.33 -7.10
N GLY A 59 -9.60 -23.08 -6.38
CA GLY A 59 -11.01 -22.76 -6.22
C GLY A 59 -11.26 -21.41 -5.51
N LEU A 60 -10.43 -21.04 -4.52
CA LEU A 60 -10.49 -19.72 -3.89
C LEU A 60 -10.18 -18.59 -4.91
N LEU A 61 -9.16 -18.78 -5.74
CA LEU A 61 -8.79 -17.79 -6.75
C LEU A 61 -9.88 -17.68 -7.83
N GLU A 62 -10.37 -18.78 -8.36
CA GLU A 62 -11.46 -18.81 -9.35
C GLU A 62 -12.73 -18.19 -8.79
N GLY A 63 -13.08 -18.48 -7.53
CA GLY A 63 -14.21 -17.87 -6.85
C GLY A 63 -14.07 -16.34 -6.70
N LEU A 64 -12.88 -15.86 -6.35
CA LEU A 64 -12.59 -14.45 -6.29
C LEU A 64 -12.71 -13.79 -7.68
N LEU A 65 -12.09 -14.39 -8.71
CA LEU A 65 -12.13 -13.85 -10.07
C LEU A 65 -13.58 -13.81 -10.61
N ALA A 66 -14.39 -14.82 -10.32
CA ALA A 66 -15.81 -14.83 -10.67
C ALA A 66 -16.58 -13.72 -9.92
N ALA A 67 -16.29 -13.49 -8.64
CA ALA A 67 -16.91 -12.43 -7.85
C ALA A 67 -16.51 -11.03 -8.32
N LEU A 68 -15.32 -10.85 -8.87
CA LEU A 68 -14.88 -9.59 -9.46
C LEU A 68 -15.65 -9.24 -10.73
N ALA A 69 -16.23 -10.22 -11.40
CA ALA A 69 -17.04 -10.03 -12.62
C ALA A 69 -16.31 -9.18 -13.67
N GLY A 70 -15.11 -9.60 -14.02
CA GLY A 70 -14.20 -8.83 -14.87
C GLY A 70 -13.72 -7.56 -14.17
N SER A 71 -13.76 -6.44 -14.85
CA SER A 71 -13.34 -5.12 -14.34
C SER A 71 -14.43 -4.39 -13.53
N LEU A 72 -15.60 -5.00 -13.27
CA LEU A 72 -16.73 -4.33 -12.63
C LEU A 72 -16.50 -4.06 -11.14
N ASN A 73 -16.04 -5.04 -10.40
CA ASN A 73 -15.84 -4.97 -8.96
C ASN A 73 -14.36 -4.76 -8.64
N THR A 74 -14.08 -4.43 -7.38
CA THR A 74 -12.72 -4.14 -6.90
C THR A 74 -12.29 -5.11 -5.82
N VAL A 75 -10.99 -5.28 -5.68
CA VAL A 75 -10.38 -6.06 -4.60
C VAL A 75 -9.30 -5.23 -3.92
N ARG A 76 -9.27 -5.27 -2.60
CA ARG A 76 -8.20 -4.63 -1.83
C ARG A 76 -7.00 -5.55 -1.73
N ILE A 77 -5.87 -5.07 -2.27
CA ILE A 77 -4.58 -5.76 -2.16
C ILE A 77 -3.54 -4.87 -1.50
N TRP A 78 -2.52 -5.49 -0.96
CA TRP A 78 -1.30 -4.83 -0.47
C TRP A 78 -0.09 -5.37 -1.23
N ASP A 79 1.06 -4.71 -1.08
CA ASP A 79 2.30 -5.23 -1.63
C ASP A 79 2.89 -6.32 -0.71
N TRP A 80 2.73 -7.59 -1.07
CA TRP A 80 3.23 -8.74 -0.28
C TRP A 80 4.74 -8.74 -0.05
N ARG A 81 5.51 -7.91 -0.79
CA ARG A 81 6.95 -7.72 -0.60
C ARG A 81 7.25 -6.77 0.56
N ARG A 82 6.28 -5.93 0.95
CA ARG A 82 6.43 -4.82 1.89
C ARG A 82 5.23 -4.75 2.83
N GLU A 83 5.09 -5.78 3.66
CA GLU A 83 4.00 -5.82 4.64
C GLU A 83 4.16 -4.75 5.72
N PHE A 84 5.42 -4.41 6.04
CA PHE A 84 5.78 -3.45 7.08
C PHE A 84 6.66 -2.34 6.51
N ARG A 85 6.57 -1.17 7.11
CA ARG A 85 7.47 -0.06 6.80
C ARG A 85 8.87 -0.31 7.38
N THR A 86 9.85 0.44 6.89
CA THR A 86 11.24 0.38 7.35
C THR A 86 11.59 1.41 8.43
N GLY A 87 10.62 2.21 8.87
CA GLY A 87 10.78 3.21 9.92
C GLY A 87 10.92 2.61 11.32
N ASP A 88 10.95 3.47 12.34
CA ASP A 88 11.09 3.07 13.73
C ASP A 88 9.94 2.15 14.17
N PRO A 89 10.21 0.93 14.64
CA PRO A 89 9.16 -0.02 15.03
C PRO A 89 8.33 0.45 16.23
N ARG A 90 8.81 1.40 17.02
CA ARG A 90 8.09 1.99 18.14
C ARG A 90 6.89 2.83 17.73
N VAL A 91 6.75 3.12 16.46
CA VAL A 91 5.58 3.78 15.92
C VAL A 91 4.70 2.71 15.32
N GLN A 92 3.74 2.24 16.15
CA GLN A 92 2.44 1.84 15.73
C GLN A 92 2.11 0.53 15.04
N GLY A 93 0.99 -0.02 15.50
CA GLY A 93 0.09 -0.92 14.79
C GLY A 93 0.52 -2.38 14.72
N ASP A 94 1.79 -2.66 14.72
CA ASP A 94 2.36 -4.00 14.65
C ASP A 94 2.77 -4.52 16.03
N VAL A 95 2.71 -3.65 17.03
CA VAL A 95 3.00 -4.00 18.40
C VAL A 95 1.67 -4.17 19.10
N PRO A 96 1.38 -5.33 19.71
CA PRO A 96 0.13 -5.53 20.43
C PRO A 96 -0.13 -4.38 21.39
N SER A 97 -1.34 -3.84 21.39
CA SER A 97 -1.78 -2.84 22.36
C SER A 97 -1.85 -3.52 23.72
N GLY A 98 -0.80 -3.42 24.51
CA GLY A 98 -0.70 -4.00 25.84
C GLY A 98 0.62 -3.64 26.49
N PRO A 99 0.75 -3.80 27.80
CA PRO A 99 2.02 -3.60 28.47
C PRO A 99 3.04 -4.59 27.91
N PHE A 100 4.18 -4.06 27.40
CA PHE A 100 5.31 -4.91 27.04
C PHE A 100 5.97 -5.43 28.29
N SER A 101 6.10 -6.73 28.36
CA SER A 101 7.01 -7.37 29.31
C SER A 101 8.45 -7.28 28.81
N TYR A 102 9.41 -7.27 29.69
CA TYR A 102 10.80 -7.52 29.36
C TYR A 102 10.95 -8.91 28.73
N SER A 103 12.12 -9.17 28.11
CA SER A 103 12.44 -10.48 27.52
C SER A 103 12.30 -11.66 28.51
N ASP A 104 12.27 -11.38 29.80
CA ASP A 104 12.05 -12.33 30.91
C ASP A 104 10.58 -12.41 31.36
N ALA A 105 9.64 -11.80 30.60
CA ALA A 105 8.22 -11.71 30.90
C ALA A 105 7.85 -10.88 32.15
N THR A 106 8.77 -10.08 32.70
CA THR A 106 8.48 -9.19 33.81
C THR A 106 7.75 -7.93 33.34
N ILE A 107 6.87 -7.41 34.20
CA ILE A 107 6.17 -6.13 34.10
C ILE A 107 6.53 -5.30 35.33
N PHE A 108 6.19 -4.02 35.33
CA PHE A 108 6.35 -3.22 36.54
C PHE A 108 5.50 -3.75 37.70
N THR A 109 5.94 -3.55 38.93
CA THR A 109 5.25 -4.04 40.15
C THR A 109 3.84 -3.48 40.34
N ASP A 110 3.50 -2.40 39.67
CA ASP A 110 2.18 -1.79 39.65
C ASP A 110 1.26 -2.35 38.55
N GLY A 111 1.72 -3.39 37.81
CA GLY A 111 0.96 -3.99 36.71
C GLY A 111 1.01 -3.19 35.42
N THR A 112 1.75 -2.07 35.38
CA THR A 112 1.97 -1.29 34.16
C THR A 112 3.16 -1.84 33.38
N GLY A 113 3.21 -1.59 32.12
CA GLY A 113 4.33 -1.90 31.24
C GLY A 113 4.76 -0.66 30.47
N PHE A 114 5.78 -0.79 29.64
CA PHE A 114 6.10 0.28 28.73
C PHE A 114 4.98 0.48 27.72
N VAL A 115 4.40 1.67 27.67
CA VAL A 115 3.56 2.06 26.56
C VAL A 115 4.48 2.35 25.38
N VAL A 116 4.59 1.42 24.46
CA VAL A 116 5.25 1.69 23.20
C VAL A 116 4.37 2.64 22.41
N GLY A 117 4.85 3.86 22.30
CA GLY A 117 4.37 4.93 21.46
C GLY A 117 2.84 4.97 21.24
N SER A 118 2.13 5.73 22.01
CA SER A 118 0.67 5.94 21.91
C SER A 118 0.23 6.70 20.65
N GLY A 119 1.09 6.84 19.67
CA GLY A 119 0.80 7.64 18.50
C GLY A 119 0.40 6.80 17.31
N ASN A 120 -0.86 6.75 17.00
CA ASN A 120 -1.31 6.45 15.64
C ASN A 120 -0.93 7.64 14.76
N PRO A 121 0.06 7.53 13.87
CA PRO A 121 0.40 8.63 13.00
C PRO A 121 -0.82 9.06 12.19
N ALA A 122 -1.05 10.35 12.19
CA ALA A 122 -2.17 10.97 11.50
C ALA A 122 -1.73 12.28 10.85
N LEU A 123 -2.55 12.81 9.96
CA LEU A 123 -2.32 14.13 9.40
C LEU A 123 -2.35 15.19 10.53
N ALA A 124 -1.26 15.93 10.68
CA ALA A 124 -1.15 17.05 11.62
C ALA A 124 -1.75 18.34 11.06
N ALA A 125 -1.95 18.41 9.75
CA ALA A 125 -2.61 19.50 9.04
C ALA A 125 -3.39 18.97 7.85
N GLY A 126 -4.45 19.66 7.45
CA GLY A 126 -5.17 19.37 6.22
C GLY A 126 -4.24 19.51 5.00
N ALA A 127 -4.44 18.69 4.01
CA ALA A 127 -3.65 18.71 2.79
C ALA A 127 -4.55 18.84 1.55
N PRO A 128 -4.27 19.76 0.62
CA PRO A 128 -5.07 19.95 -0.58
C PRO A 128 -4.84 18.82 -1.58
N ARG A 129 -5.80 18.61 -2.48
CA ARG A 129 -5.62 17.76 -3.67
C ARG A 129 -4.38 18.21 -4.45
N GLY A 130 -3.60 17.27 -4.93
CA GLY A 130 -2.37 17.52 -5.67
C GLY A 130 -1.14 17.76 -4.80
N ALA A 131 -1.26 17.78 -3.47
CA ALA A 131 -0.11 17.90 -2.59
C ALA A 131 0.89 16.78 -2.82
N LEU A 132 2.17 17.14 -2.83
CA LEU A 132 3.32 16.23 -3.01
C LEU A 132 3.96 15.85 -1.67
N ALA A 133 3.52 16.45 -0.60
CA ALA A 133 3.96 16.15 0.76
C ALA A 133 2.79 16.30 1.72
N ILE A 134 2.84 15.55 2.81
CA ILE A 134 1.84 15.57 3.89
C ILE A 134 2.53 15.90 5.21
N GLN A 135 1.88 16.72 6.02
CA GLN A 135 2.32 16.98 7.39
C GLN A 135 1.65 15.99 8.32
N THR A 136 2.43 15.30 9.11
CA THR A 136 1.98 14.20 9.96
C THR A 136 2.50 14.37 11.39
N GLY A 137 1.79 13.82 12.34
CA GLY A 137 2.16 13.80 13.76
C GLY A 137 1.92 12.43 14.37
N GLY A 138 2.27 12.28 15.64
CA GLY A 138 2.13 11.01 16.34
C GLY A 138 3.33 10.09 16.15
N TRP A 139 4.48 10.61 15.71
CA TRP A 139 5.71 9.86 15.56
C TRP A 139 6.53 9.85 16.85
N TRP A 140 7.39 8.84 16.97
CA TRP A 140 8.37 8.87 18.04
C TRP A 140 9.36 10.03 17.82
N PRO A 141 9.58 10.89 18.84
CA PRO A 141 10.47 12.04 18.72
C PRO A 141 11.88 11.62 18.26
N ASN A 142 12.40 12.31 17.24
CA ASN A 142 13.71 12.05 16.63
C ASN A 142 13.87 10.63 16.03
N GLY A 143 12.79 9.85 15.95
CA GLY A 143 12.79 8.53 15.31
C GLY A 143 12.60 8.62 13.80
N VAL A 144 12.93 7.55 13.08
CA VAL A 144 12.64 7.46 11.64
C VAL A 144 11.15 7.23 11.45
N ALA A 145 10.45 8.23 10.95
CA ALA A 145 9.03 8.13 10.66
C ALA A 145 8.74 7.13 9.53
N VAL A 146 9.38 7.32 8.38
CA VAL A 146 9.26 6.44 7.21
C VAL A 146 10.62 6.34 6.51
N GLY A 147 10.87 5.22 5.87
CA GLY A 147 11.97 5.02 4.94
C GLY A 147 11.60 5.41 3.52
N ALA A 148 12.61 5.64 2.68
CA ALA A 148 12.36 5.81 1.25
C ALA A 148 11.77 4.50 0.67
N GLY A 149 10.66 4.63 -0.04
CA GLY A 149 9.95 3.50 -0.62
C GLY A 149 8.92 2.83 0.30
N ASP A 150 8.74 3.30 1.54
CA ASP A 150 7.68 2.82 2.40
C ASP A 150 6.30 3.17 1.82
N LEU A 151 5.37 2.24 1.93
CA LEU A 151 4.00 2.43 1.50
C LEU A 151 3.14 2.99 2.64
N ILE A 152 2.27 3.90 2.30
CA ILE A 152 1.39 4.59 3.24
C ILE A 152 -0.04 4.53 2.71
N GLY A 153 -0.92 3.93 3.48
CA GLY A 153 -2.36 3.99 3.24
C GLY A 153 -2.95 5.25 3.86
N LEU A 154 -3.71 6.02 3.10
CA LEU A 154 -4.34 7.24 3.56
C LEU A 154 -5.67 7.43 2.84
N ALA A 155 -6.76 7.55 3.59
CA ALA A 155 -8.13 7.67 3.05
C ALA A 155 -8.48 6.59 2.01
N GLY A 156 -8.05 5.34 2.25
CA GLY A 156 -8.31 4.21 1.34
C GLY A 156 -7.46 4.21 0.06
N ARG A 157 -6.52 5.13 -0.09
CA ARG A 157 -5.58 5.24 -1.21
C ARG A 157 -4.17 4.88 -0.76
N LEU A 158 -3.33 4.46 -1.71
CA LEU A 158 -1.95 4.06 -1.47
C LEU A 158 -0.99 5.11 -2.01
N TYR A 159 -0.02 5.48 -1.17
CA TYR A 159 1.06 6.40 -1.49
C TYR A 159 2.40 5.75 -1.14
N ILE A 160 3.47 6.22 -1.75
CA ILE A 160 4.85 5.80 -1.44
C ILE A 160 5.62 7.02 -0.95
N ALA A 161 6.35 6.86 0.15
CA ALA A 161 7.30 7.87 0.61
C ALA A 161 8.50 7.91 -0.34
N THR A 162 8.81 9.09 -0.88
CA THR A 162 9.90 9.23 -1.86
C THR A 162 11.26 9.38 -1.21
N GLU A 163 11.29 9.74 0.08
CA GLU A 163 12.51 9.97 0.85
C GLU A 163 12.39 9.39 2.25
N LYS A 164 13.53 9.14 2.88
CA LYS A 164 13.59 8.81 4.30
C LYS A 164 13.32 10.08 5.11
N VAL A 165 12.38 9.99 6.05
CA VAL A 165 12.00 11.11 6.91
C VAL A 165 12.19 10.76 8.38
N THR A 166 12.84 11.65 9.12
CA THR A 166 12.97 11.58 10.58
C THR A 166 12.01 12.57 11.21
N ALA A 167 11.30 12.14 12.23
CA ALA A 167 10.41 12.99 13.00
C ALA A 167 11.19 14.04 13.80
N SER A 168 10.56 15.18 14.01
CA SER A 168 11.09 16.24 14.90
C SER A 168 11.06 15.79 16.37
N GLY A 169 11.69 16.60 17.24
CA GLY A 169 11.58 16.41 18.69
C GLY A 169 10.15 16.53 19.24
N ALA A 170 9.23 17.10 18.46
CA ALA A 170 7.80 17.18 18.78
C ALA A 170 6.99 15.99 18.19
N GLY A 171 7.62 15.02 17.56
CA GLY A 171 6.94 13.89 16.94
C GLY A 171 6.15 14.25 15.68
N THR A 172 6.54 15.30 14.96
CA THR A 172 5.95 15.70 13.68
C THR A 172 6.89 15.39 12.53
N ALA A 173 6.34 15.09 11.36
CA ALA A 173 7.13 14.82 10.16
C ALA A 173 6.41 15.34 8.91
N THR A 174 7.16 15.88 7.96
CA THR A 174 6.67 16.20 6.62
C THR A 174 7.15 15.13 5.67
N ILE A 175 6.24 14.34 5.13
CA ILE A 175 6.56 13.18 4.30
C ILE A 175 6.27 13.52 2.84
N PRO A 176 7.29 13.56 1.97
CA PRO A 176 7.08 13.67 0.54
C PRO A 176 6.53 12.36 -0.01
N ILE A 177 5.48 12.43 -0.82
CA ILE A 177 4.71 11.29 -1.30
C ILE A 177 4.56 11.27 -2.83
N ALA A 178 4.37 10.08 -3.36
CA ALA A 178 3.92 9.84 -4.73
C ALA A 178 2.83 8.73 -4.72
N PRO A 179 1.81 8.82 -5.59
CA PRO A 179 1.43 9.95 -6.43
C PRO A 179 1.02 11.17 -5.59
N PRO A 180 0.74 12.34 -6.21
CA PRO A 180 0.13 13.46 -5.48
C PRO A 180 -1.19 13.06 -4.86
N LEU A 181 -1.59 13.74 -3.77
CA LEU A 181 -2.88 13.50 -3.14
C LEU A 181 -4.02 13.62 -4.15
N ARG A 182 -4.87 12.61 -4.20
CA ARG A 182 -5.98 12.55 -5.15
C ARG A 182 -7.18 13.40 -4.77
N GLU A 183 -7.33 13.63 -3.49
CA GLU A 183 -8.39 14.44 -2.88
C GLU A 183 -7.85 15.30 -1.75
N ALA A 184 -8.59 16.32 -1.37
CA ALA A 184 -8.24 17.11 -0.20
C ALA A 184 -8.56 16.32 1.06
N LEU A 185 -7.63 16.28 2.00
CA LEU A 185 -7.75 15.53 3.24
C LEU A 185 -7.79 16.49 4.44
N LEU A 186 -8.57 16.11 5.43
CA LEU A 186 -8.69 16.84 6.67
C LEU A 186 -7.60 16.43 7.68
N ILE A 187 -7.39 17.28 8.66
CA ILE A 187 -6.56 16.97 9.82
C ILE A 187 -7.07 15.72 10.57
N ASN A 188 -6.18 15.03 11.25
CA ASN A 188 -6.44 13.82 12.03
C ASN A 188 -6.83 12.57 11.19
N GLN A 189 -6.66 12.62 9.88
CA GLN A 189 -6.83 11.42 9.06
C GLN A 189 -5.71 10.41 9.39
N PRO A 190 -6.04 9.18 9.83
CA PRO A 190 -5.04 8.21 10.23
C PRO A 190 -4.25 7.68 9.05
N LEU A 191 -2.96 7.41 9.27
CA LEU A 191 -2.10 6.71 8.32
C LEU A 191 -2.14 5.21 8.60
N VAL A 192 -2.30 4.41 7.56
CA VAL A 192 -2.15 2.95 7.62
C VAL A 192 -0.74 2.62 7.13
N LEU A 193 0.08 2.05 8.02
CA LEU A 193 1.50 1.77 7.76
C LEU A 193 1.81 0.28 7.66
N THR A 194 0.91 -0.55 8.19
CA THR A 194 1.00 -2.01 8.14
C THR A 194 0.06 -2.54 7.09
N LYS A 195 0.57 -3.31 6.15
CA LYS A 195 -0.20 -3.85 5.01
C LYS A 195 -1.13 -2.79 4.40
N PRO A 196 -0.61 -1.61 4.03
CA PRO A 196 -1.45 -0.59 3.44
C PRO A 196 -2.04 -1.12 2.13
N THR A 197 -3.35 -1.04 2.00
CA THR A 197 -4.09 -1.61 0.87
C THR A 197 -4.49 -0.56 -0.14
N VAL A 198 -4.67 -1.00 -1.38
CA VAL A 198 -5.25 -0.21 -2.46
C VAL A 198 -6.37 -1.01 -3.14
N ALA A 199 -7.45 -0.33 -3.50
CA ALA A 199 -8.53 -0.93 -4.27
C ALA A 199 -8.10 -1.07 -5.73
N MET A 200 -8.12 -2.28 -6.26
CA MET A 200 -7.75 -2.61 -7.63
C MET A 200 -8.85 -3.35 -8.35
N ARG A 201 -8.86 -3.25 -9.66
CA ARG A 201 -9.72 -4.02 -10.57
C ARG A 201 -8.87 -4.81 -11.55
N LEU A 202 -9.44 -5.82 -12.17
CA LEU A 202 -8.80 -6.51 -13.29
C LEU A 202 -8.61 -5.56 -14.47
N VAL A 203 -7.48 -5.68 -15.16
CA VAL A 203 -7.17 -4.84 -16.33
C VAL A 203 -8.11 -5.15 -17.50
N SER A 204 -8.53 -6.43 -17.65
CA SER A 204 -9.50 -6.86 -18.64
C SER A 204 -10.38 -7.97 -18.10
N ASP A 205 -11.50 -8.23 -18.79
CA ASP A 205 -12.43 -9.31 -18.43
C ASP A 205 -11.82 -10.70 -18.69
N ASP A 206 -10.80 -10.79 -19.54
CA ASP A 206 -10.12 -12.03 -19.91
C ASP A 206 -9.00 -12.43 -18.93
N GLU A 207 -8.69 -11.61 -17.92
CA GLU A 207 -7.65 -11.94 -16.93
C GLU A 207 -7.93 -13.22 -16.13
N ALA A 208 -9.21 -13.63 -16.08
CA ALA A 208 -9.61 -14.88 -15.45
C ALA A 208 -9.38 -16.13 -16.34
N ALA A 209 -9.00 -15.94 -17.60
CA ALA A 209 -8.79 -17.06 -18.53
C ALA A 209 -7.53 -17.84 -18.13
N ASN A 210 -7.73 -19.07 -17.63
CA ASN A 210 -6.66 -19.96 -17.24
C ASN A 210 -6.73 -21.27 -18.00
N PRO A 211 -5.96 -21.45 -19.06
CA PRO A 211 -5.97 -22.69 -19.85
C PRO A 211 -5.30 -23.83 -19.07
N THR A 212 -6.06 -24.59 -18.33
CA THR A 212 -5.60 -25.75 -17.58
C THR A 212 -5.94 -27.06 -18.27
N ARG A 213 -5.05 -28.06 -18.15
CA ARG A 213 -5.37 -29.45 -18.55
C ARG A 213 -6.12 -30.14 -17.40
N PRO A 214 -7.14 -30.97 -17.70
CA PRO A 214 -7.84 -31.72 -16.66
C PRO A 214 -6.86 -32.49 -15.76
N GLY A 215 -7.04 -32.36 -14.45
CA GLY A 215 -6.19 -33.01 -13.44
C GLY A 215 -4.81 -32.37 -13.21
N ARG A 216 -4.51 -31.25 -13.84
CA ARG A 216 -3.26 -30.49 -13.60
C ARG A 216 -3.57 -29.03 -13.32
N PHE A 217 -2.96 -28.49 -12.28
CA PHE A 217 -3.00 -27.05 -11.98
C PHE A 217 -1.87 -26.36 -12.74
N THR A 218 -2.18 -25.30 -13.44
CA THR A 218 -1.22 -24.50 -14.21
C THR A 218 -0.91 -23.22 -13.42
N ALA A 219 0.26 -22.63 -13.67
CA ALA A 219 0.55 -21.30 -13.20
C ALA A 219 -0.40 -20.30 -13.86
N ILE A 220 -0.95 -19.39 -13.07
CA ILE A 220 -1.82 -18.29 -13.54
C ILE A 220 -1.18 -16.95 -13.21
N THR A 221 -1.31 -15.99 -14.10
CA THR A 221 -0.90 -14.60 -13.88
C THR A 221 -2.11 -13.70 -14.10
N ILE A 222 -2.39 -12.84 -13.14
CA ILE A 222 -3.47 -11.85 -13.19
C ILE A 222 -2.89 -10.45 -13.13
N ARG A 223 -3.48 -9.54 -13.89
CA ARG A 223 -3.09 -8.12 -13.91
C ARG A 223 -4.19 -7.27 -13.33
N LEU A 224 -3.79 -6.38 -12.45
CA LEU A 224 -4.68 -5.50 -11.70
C LEU A 224 -4.20 -4.06 -11.83
N GLU A 225 -5.14 -3.15 -11.86
CA GLU A 225 -4.88 -1.70 -11.85
C GLU A 225 -5.70 -0.99 -10.79
N GLU A 226 -5.18 0.11 -10.26
CA GLU A 226 -5.87 0.90 -9.24
C GLU A 226 -7.20 1.40 -9.77
N ALA A 227 -8.25 1.22 -8.98
CA ALA A 227 -9.56 1.79 -9.21
C ALA A 227 -9.55 3.27 -8.79
N LEU A 228 -9.49 4.16 -9.78
CA LEU A 228 -9.49 5.62 -9.59
C LEU A 228 -10.90 6.18 -9.46
#